data_c19c84edd19c71bbc84f7bf914b912f3
#
_entry.id   c19c84edd19c71bbc84f7bf914b912f3
#
_cell.length_a   1.000
_cell.length_b   1.000
_cell.length_c   1.000
_cell.angle_alpha   90.00
_cell.angle_beta   90.00
_cell.angle_gamma   90.00
#
_symmetry.space_group_name_H-M   'P 1'
#
loop_
_entity.id
_entity.type
_entity.pdbx_description
1 polymer ?
#
loop_
_entity_poly.entity_id
_entity_poly.type
_entity_poly.pdbx_seq_one_letter_code
_entity_poly.pdbx_strand_id
1 'polypeptide(L)'
;MAHVKLHIPGPVEVSEKTFRAFCSPMIGHRGQGFKDLYASIQPRLQELLYTRQSVYLSTSSAWGVMEGAVRNLVHKKVLNCMCGAFSDKWNDVSKRCGKEAEALQVPWGSPIRADEVDRRLATGQFDALTFIHNETSTGVMSPLAELAALKAKYPDVMFIIDSVSSMSAVKIEFDALGIDVLLAGSQKAFALPPGLTVFTCSAAALAKAATAKDRGYYFD
;
A
#
# COMPACT_ATOMS: atom_id res chain seq x y z
N MET A 1 -13.28 17.97 -29.11
CA MET A 1 -12.09 17.12 -29.31
C MET A 1 -12.54 15.66 -29.24
N ALA A 2 -12.00 14.78 -30.09
CA ALA A 2 -12.29 13.35 -29.98
C ALA A 2 -11.70 12.83 -28.66
N HIS A 3 -12.44 11.98 -27.96
CA HIS A 3 -11.93 11.32 -26.74
C HIS A 3 -10.83 10.33 -27.11
N VAL A 4 -9.66 10.47 -26.48
CA VAL A 4 -8.54 9.55 -26.64
C VAL A 4 -8.58 8.55 -25.49
N LYS A 5 -8.78 7.27 -25.80
CA LYS A 5 -8.70 6.21 -24.79
C LYS A 5 -7.28 6.02 -24.27
N LEU A 6 -7.16 5.92 -22.95
CA LEU A 6 -5.88 5.73 -22.30
C LEU A 6 -5.51 4.23 -22.27
N HIS A 7 -4.35 3.90 -22.88
CA HIS A 7 -3.74 2.56 -22.84
C HIS A 7 -2.37 2.65 -22.16
N ILE A 8 -2.35 3.18 -20.94
CA ILE A 8 -1.14 3.41 -20.12
C ILE A 8 -1.30 2.73 -18.76
N PRO A 9 -0.22 2.47 -18.03
CA PRO A 9 -0.29 1.81 -16.71
C PRO A 9 -1.08 2.56 -15.63
N GLY A 10 -1.35 3.84 -15.86
CA GLY A 10 -2.15 4.71 -15.00
C GLY A 10 -1.73 6.17 -15.08
N PRO A 11 -2.71 7.11 -14.96
CA PRO A 11 -4.12 6.84 -14.71
C PRO A 11 -4.77 6.06 -15.88
N VAL A 12 -5.60 5.08 -15.54
CA VAL A 12 -6.29 4.26 -16.54
C VAL A 12 -7.60 4.92 -16.98
N GLU A 13 -8.21 4.37 -18.03
CA GLU A 13 -9.52 4.80 -18.52
C GLU A 13 -10.59 4.62 -17.43
N VAL A 14 -11.40 5.64 -17.22
CA VAL A 14 -12.50 5.65 -16.24
C VAL A 14 -13.83 5.48 -16.96
N SER A 15 -14.68 4.57 -16.46
CA SER A 15 -15.98 4.33 -17.08
C SER A 15 -16.93 5.51 -16.93
N GLU A 16 -17.83 5.68 -17.91
CA GLU A 16 -18.88 6.71 -17.86
C GLU A 16 -19.77 6.57 -16.61
N LYS A 17 -20.05 5.34 -16.18
CA LYS A 17 -20.79 5.06 -14.95
C LYS A 17 -20.10 5.67 -13.72
N THR A 18 -18.79 5.56 -13.66
CA THR A 18 -17.98 6.14 -12.58
C THR A 18 -18.02 7.67 -12.63
N PHE A 19 -17.84 8.27 -13.81
CA PHE A 19 -17.94 9.72 -13.96
C PHE A 19 -19.30 10.25 -13.56
N ARG A 20 -20.39 9.57 -13.90
CA ARG A 20 -21.74 9.97 -13.46
C ARG A 20 -21.88 9.97 -11.93
N ALA A 21 -21.24 9.06 -11.23
CA ALA A 21 -21.27 9.03 -9.76
C ALA A 21 -20.62 10.28 -9.13
N PHE A 22 -19.62 10.89 -9.79
CA PHE A 22 -19.02 12.16 -9.35
C PHE A 22 -19.95 13.38 -9.51
N CYS A 23 -21.04 13.25 -10.28
CA CYS A 23 -22.05 14.30 -10.41
C CYS A 23 -23.06 14.30 -9.26
N SER A 24 -22.92 13.44 -8.26
CA SER A 24 -23.80 13.40 -7.09
C SER A 24 -23.65 14.69 -6.27
N PRO A 25 -24.73 15.20 -5.68
CA PRO A 25 -24.67 16.37 -4.81
C PRO A 25 -23.69 16.18 -3.65
N MET A 26 -23.03 17.26 -3.25
CA MET A 26 -22.13 17.24 -2.11
C MET A 26 -22.90 16.99 -0.82
N ILE A 27 -22.30 16.19 0.08
CA ILE A 27 -22.84 15.92 1.42
C ILE A 27 -21.82 16.35 2.49
N GLY A 28 -22.32 16.77 3.64
CA GLY A 28 -21.45 17.18 4.75
C GLY A 28 -20.70 16.00 5.34
N HIS A 29 -19.37 16.05 5.34
CA HIS A 29 -18.49 14.96 5.80
C HIS A 29 -18.65 14.59 7.31
N ARG A 30 -19.28 15.43 8.11
CA ARG A 30 -19.59 15.14 9.54
C ARG A 30 -21.05 14.73 9.76
N GLY A 31 -21.87 14.78 8.72
CA GLY A 31 -23.30 14.45 8.76
C GLY A 31 -23.57 12.94 8.70
N GLN A 32 -24.80 12.56 9.03
CA GLN A 32 -25.23 11.15 9.00
C GLN A 32 -25.11 10.54 7.59
N GLY A 33 -25.48 11.30 6.55
CA GLY A 33 -25.40 10.81 5.17
C GLY A 33 -23.98 10.38 4.74
N PHE A 34 -22.93 11.08 5.24
CA PHE A 34 -21.55 10.66 4.97
C PHE A 34 -21.18 9.39 5.76
N LYS A 35 -21.62 9.28 7.02
CA LYS A 35 -21.40 8.07 7.81
C LYS A 35 -22.04 6.85 7.18
N ASP A 36 -23.28 7.00 6.69
CA ASP A 36 -24.01 5.92 6.03
C ASP A 36 -23.33 5.52 4.71
N LEU A 37 -22.88 6.49 3.90
CA LEU A 37 -22.11 6.24 2.70
C LEU A 37 -20.82 5.47 3.01
N TYR A 38 -20.03 5.93 3.99
CA TYR A 38 -18.80 5.28 4.37
C TYR A 38 -19.05 3.85 4.89
N ALA A 39 -20.05 3.68 5.75
CA ALA A 39 -20.44 2.37 6.26
C ALA A 39 -20.89 1.41 5.15
N SER A 40 -21.55 1.90 4.11
CA SER A 40 -21.99 1.08 2.97
C SER A 40 -20.84 0.56 2.10
N ILE A 41 -19.69 1.24 2.11
CA ILE A 41 -18.52 0.88 1.32
C ILE A 41 -17.67 -0.20 2.03
N GLN A 42 -17.60 -0.16 3.35
CA GLN A 42 -16.70 -1.01 4.15
C GLN A 42 -16.85 -2.51 3.86
N PRO A 43 -18.04 -3.14 3.87
CA PRO A 43 -18.17 -4.57 3.64
C PRO A 43 -17.65 -4.98 2.25
N ARG A 44 -17.87 -4.13 1.24
CA ARG A 44 -17.42 -4.40 -0.14
C ARG A 44 -15.91 -4.31 -0.30
N LEU A 45 -15.28 -3.36 0.38
CA LEU A 45 -13.82 -3.24 0.39
C LEU A 45 -13.19 -4.36 1.21
N GLN A 46 -13.79 -4.75 2.33
CA GLN A 46 -13.35 -5.89 3.13
C GLN A 46 -13.43 -7.19 2.34
N GLU A 47 -14.51 -7.43 1.61
CA GLU A 47 -14.65 -8.58 0.72
C GLU A 47 -13.57 -8.56 -0.38
N LEU A 48 -13.34 -7.43 -1.03
CA LEU A 48 -12.34 -7.26 -2.08
C LEU A 48 -10.91 -7.54 -1.59
N LEU A 49 -10.61 -7.16 -0.35
CA LEU A 49 -9.28 -7.32 0.24
C LEU A 49 -9.14 -8.57 1.11
N TYR A 50 -10.20 -9.39 1.18
CA TYR A 50 -10.24 -10.59 2.01
C TYR A 50 -9.79 -10.31 3.45
N THR A 51 -10.39 -9.30 4.07
CA THR A 51 -10.03 -8.85 5.42
C THR A 51 -11.24 -8.58 6.30
N ARG A 52 -11.07 -8.75 7.62
CA ARG A 52 -12.00 -8.30 8.65
C ARG A 52 -11.55 -6.96 9.27
N GLN A 53 -10.37 -6.49 8.91
CA GLN A 53 -9.86 -5.20 9.36
C GLN A 53 -10.63 -4.06 8.70
N SER A 54 -10.58 -2.88 9.29
CA SER A 54 -11.08 -1.68 8.65
C SER A 54 -10.29 -1.36 7.39
N VAL A 55 -11.00 -0.95 6.34
CA VAL A 55 -10.36 -0.45 5.12
C VAL A 55 -10.49 1.07 5.10
N TYR A 56 -9.38 1.74 5.03
CA TYR A 56 -9.28 3.19 5.09
C TYR A 56 -9.20 3.81 3.70
N LEU A 57 -9.74 5.02 3.58
CA LEU A 57 -9.66 5.85 2.39
C LEU A 57 -8.93 7.14 2.74
N SER A 58 -7.76 7.35 2.13
CA SER A 58 -7.01 8.61 2.27
C SER A 58 -7.20 9.49 1.04
N THR A 59 -7.41 10.78 1.25
CA THR A 59 -7.44 11.80 0.17
C THR A 59 -6.03 12.19 -0.24
N SER A 60 -5.25 11.21 -0.68
CA SER A 60 -3.88 11.37 -1.11
C SER A 60 -3.55 10.48 -2.30
N SER A 61 -2.41 10.70 -2.93
CA SER A 61 -1.81 9.64 -3.75
C SER A 61 -1.32 8.51 -2.86
N ALA A 62 -1.06 7.33 -3.45
CA ALA A 62 -0.49 6.19 -2.71
C ALA A 62 0.79 6.58 -1.94
N TRP A 63 1.59 7.50 -2.47
CA TRP A 63 2.78 8.02 -1.78
C TRP A 63 2.49 8.61 -0.41
N GLY A 64 1.33 9.24 -0.21
CA GLY A 64 0.95 9.73 1.11
C GLY A 64 0.85 8.60 2.13
N VAL A 65 0.19 7.50 1.79
CA VAL A 65 0.07 6.34 2.68
C VAL A 65 1.40 5.57 2.79
N MET A 66 2.19 5.49 1.72
CA MET A 66 3.54 4.91 1.75
C MET A 66 4.47 5.67 2.71
N GLU A 67 4.45 7.00 2.65
CA GLU A 67 5.19 7.86 3.59
C GLU A 67 4.62 7.73 5.01
N GLY A 68 3.31 7.79 5.15
CA GLY A 68 2.64 7.63 6.45
C GLY A 68 2.99 6.31 7.12
N ALA A 69 2.99 5.20 6.38
CA ALA A 69 3.37 3.89 6.90
C ALA A 69 4.83 3.86 7.40
N VAL A 70 5.76 4.44 6.64
CA VAL A 70 7.16 4.56 7.06
C VAL A 70 7.30 5.39 8.34
N ARG A 71 6.61 6.52 8.44
CA ARG A 71 6.65 7.39 9.64
C ARG A 71 6.10 6.70 10.88
N ASN A 72 4.99 5.96 10.71
CA ASN A 72 4.29 5.33 11.81
C ASN A 72 4.90 3.99 12.25
N LEU A 73 5.49 3.22 11.34
CA LEU A 73 5.83 1.82 11.57
C LEU A 73 7.34 1.53 11.61
N VAL A 74 8.19 2.47 11.19
CA VAL A 74 9.64 2.30 11.27
C VAL A 74 10.17 3.01 12.50
N HIS A 75 10.54 2.24 13.50
CA HIS A 75 11.10 2.76 14.75
C HIS A 75 12.61 2.53 14.85
N LYS A 76 13.14 1.49 14.17
CA LYS A 76 14.56 1.17 14.11
C LYS A 76 15.09 1.36 12.69
N LYS A 77 14.89 0.37 11.85
CA LYS A 77 15.44 0.33 10.50
C LYS A 77 14.49 -0.39 9.55
N VAL A 78 14.29 0.14 8.36
CA VAL A 78 13.49 -0.50 7.31
C VAL A 78 14.37 -1.16 6.26
N LEU A 79 14.01 -2.36 5.86
CA LEU A 79 14.53 -3.02 4.66
C LEU A 79 13.64 -2.64 3.46
N ASN A 80 14.17 -1.86 2.53
CA ASN A 80 13.47 -1.51 1.30
C ASN A 80 13.92 -2.46 0.17
N CYS A 81 13.01 -3.30 -0.32
CA CYS A 81 13.26 -4.19 -1.45
C CYS A 81 13.05 -3.43 -2.76
N MET A 82 14.06 -3.41 -3.62
CA MET A 82 14.15 -2.55 -4.80
C MET A 82 14.33 -3.37 -6.06
N CYS A 83 13.39 -3.24 -7.01
CA CYS A 83 13.38 -3.95 -8.30
C CYS A 83 12.94 -3.08 -9.49
N GLY A 84 12.83 -1.77 -9.27
CA GLY A 84 12.45 -0.79 -10.29
C GLY A 84 12.29 0.62 -9.73
N ALA A 85 11.80 1.53 -10.55
CA ALA A 85 11.81 2.96 -10.26
C ALA A 85 10.96 3.36 -9.03
N PHE A 86 9.81 2.70 -8.81
CA PHE A 86 8.94 3.03 -7.68
C PHE A 86 9.50 2.49 -6.36
N SER A 87 10.04 1.29 -6.36
CA SER A 87 10.69 0.72 -5.18
C SER A 87 11.99 1.44 -4.81
N ASP A 88 12.79 1.87 -5.81
CA ASP A 88 13.96 2.71 -5.59
C ASP A 88 13.55 4.05 -4.95
N LYS A 89 12.45 4.64 -5.43
CA LYS A 89 11.89 5.86 -4.87
C LYS A 89 11.44 5.68 -3.42
N TRP A 90 10.88 4.54 -3.06
CA TRP A 90 10.43 4.29 -1.69
C TRP A 90 11.60 4.26 -0.69
N ASN A 91 12.75 3.73 -1.10
CA ASN A 91 13.97 3.82 -0.29
C ASN A 91 14.42 5.27 -0.08
N ASP A 92 14.36 6.13 -1.12
CA ASP A 92 14.63 7.57 -1.00
C ASP A 92 13.64 8.25 -0.03
N VAL A 93 12.34 7.94 -0.15
CA VAL A 93 11.30 8.46 0.74
C VAL A 93 11.55 8.03 2.20
N SER A 94 11.92 6.78 2.44
CA SER A 94 12.25 6.31 3.80
C SER A 94 13.36 7.13 4.43
N LYS A 95 14.42 7.42 3.67
CA LYS A 95 15.53 8.27 4.11
C LYS A 95 15.10 9.72 4.35
N ARG A 96 14.27 10.28 3.46
CA ARG A 96 13.72 11.64 3.64
C ARG A 96 12.81 11.77 4.84
N CYS A 97 12.17 10.68 5.26
CA CYS A 97 11.42 10.63 6.52
C CYS A 97 12.33 10.56 7.76
N GLY A 98 13.64 10.64 7.60
CA GLY A 98 14.61 10.55 8.68
C GLY A 98 14.75 9.14 9.27
N LYS A 99 14.35 8.09 8.52
CA LYS A 99 14.44 6.71 8.97
C LYS A 99 15.74 6.06 8.49
N GLU A 100 16.34 5.20 9.34
CA GLU A 100 17.37 4.29 8.85
C GLU A 100 16.77 3.34 7.82
N ALA A 101 17.35 3.31 6.63
CA ALA A 101 16.85 2.54 5.50
C ALA A 101 18.01 1.81 4.80
N GLU A 102 17.85 0.51 4.64
CA GLU A 102 18.76 -0.34 3.89
C GLU A 102 18.07 -0.85 2.61
N ALA A 103 18.81 -0.83 1.52
CA ALA A 103 18.34 -1.33 0.23
C ALA A 103 18.68 -2.81 0.05
N LEU A 104 17.69 -3.63 -0.26
CA LEU A 104 17.88 -4.92 -0.91
C LEU A 104 17.59 -4.72 -2.40
N GLN A 105 18.63 -4.44 -3.17
CA GLN A 105 18.49 -4.14 -4.59
C GLN A 105 18.74 -5.36 -5.44
N VAL A 106 17.77 -5.68 -6.31
CA VAL A 106 17.93 -6.65 -7.40
C VAL A 106 17.95 -5.92 -8.76
N PRO A 107 18.40 -6.54 -9.83
CA PRO A 107 18.31 -5.96 -11.16
C PRO A 107 16.86 -5.58 -11.51
N TRP A 108 16.65 -4.43 -12.12
CA TRP A 108 15.34 -4.01 -12.58
C TRP A 108 14.69 -5.08 -13.46
N GLY A 109 13.43 -5.40 -13.18
CA GLY A 109 12.72 -6.47 -13.86
C GLY A 109 12.91 -7.87 -13.27
N SER A 110 13.74 -8.01 -12.24
CA SER A 110 13.86 -9.23 -11.45
C SER A 110 12.93 -9.16 -10.22
N PRO A 111 12.23 -10.26 -9.86
CA PRO A 111 11.38 -10.27 -8.68
C PRO A 111 12.21 -10.29 -7.39
N ILE A 112 11.66 -9.74 -6.34
CA ILE A 112 12.22 -9.88 -4.98
C ILE A 112 12.08 -11.34 -4.54
N ARG A 113 13.14 -11.94 -4.03
CA ARG A 113 13.17 -13.34 -3.61
C ARG A 113 13.11 -13.47 -2.11
N ALA A 114 12.31 -14.42 -1.63
CA ALA A 114 12.09 -14.64 -0.20
C ALA A 114 13.38 -15.06 0.53
N ASP A 115 14.25 -15.85 -0.09
CA ASP A 115 15.52 -16.28 0.50
C ASP A 115 16.52 -15.11 0.70
N GLU A 116 16.49 -14.10 -0.16
CA GLU A 116 17.30 -12.89 -0.02
C GLU A 116 16.77 -12.00 1.10
N VAL A 117 15.45 -11.83 1.19
CA VAL A 117 14.80 -11.11 2.28
C VAL A 117 15.06 -11.81 3.62
N ASP A 118 14.92 -13.14 3.69
CA ASP A 118 15.18 -13.94 4.89
C ASP A 118 16.58 -13.72 5.42
N ARG A 119 17.60 -13.78 4.56
CA ARG A 119 19.00 -13.54 4.96
C ARG A 119 19.21 -12.15 5.59
N ARG A 120 18.51 -11.13 5.09
CA ARG A 120 18.60 -9.77 5.66
C ARG A 120 17.86 -9.65 6.97
N LEU A 121 16.63 -10.15 7.05
CA LEU A 121 15.82 -10.09 8.27
C LEU A 121 16.44 -10.92 9.40
N ALA A 122 17.16 -12.02 9.10
CA ALA A 122 17.85 -12.85 10.08
C ALA A 122 18.94 -12.11 10.87
N THR A 123 19.40 -10.95 10.41
CA THR A 123 20.34 -10.09 11.16
C THR A 123 19.70 -9.43 12.39
N GLY A 124 18.36 -9.43 12.50
CA GLY A 124 17.63 -8.81 13.62
C GLY A 124 17.67 -7.28 13.65
N GLN A 125 18.21 -6.62 12.62
CA GLN A 125 18.37 -5.17 12.59
C GLN A 125 17.09 -4.42 12.20
N PHE A 126 16.18 -5.08 11.50
CA PHE A 126 15.01 -4.45 10.88
C PHE A 126 13.75 -4.62 11.73
N ASP A 127 12.93 -3.60 11.77
CA ASP A 127 11.59 -3.63 12.37
C ASP A 127 10.49 -3.33 11.35
N ALA A 128 10.87 -3.09 10.09
CA ALA A 128 9.95 -2.97 8.96
C ALA A 128 10.59 -3.47 7.66
N LEU A 129 9.75 -3.98 6.77
CA LEU A 129 10.06 -4.39 5.41
C LEU A 129 9.09 -3.70 4.46
N THR A 130 9.60 -3.12 3.38
CA THR A 130 8.76 -2.60 2.30
C THR A 130 9.10 -3.31 1.00
N PHE A 131 8.07 -3.66 0.23
CA PHE A 131 8.25 -4.08 -1.17
C PHE A 131 7.01 -3.75 -2.00
N ILE A 132 7.21 -3.71 -3.30
CA ILE A 132 6.13 -3.51 -4.29
C ILE A 132 5.74 -4.87 -4.83
N HIS A 133 4.44 -5.22 -4.74
CA HIS A 133 3.93 -6.47 -5.27
C HIS A 133 4.04 -6.53 -6.80
N ASN A 134 3.58 -5.48 -7.49
CA ASN A 134 3.76 -5.33 -8.93
C ASN A 134 4.45 -4.00 -9.25
N GLU A 135 5.73 -4.05 -9.60
CA GLU A 135 6.53 -2.88 -9.96
C GLU A 135 6.15 -2.41 -11.37
N THR A 136 5.45 -1.30 -11.44
CA THR A 136 4.87 -0.77 -12.69
C THR A 136 5.92 -0.42 -13.73
N SER A 137 7.08 0.08 -13.30
CA SER A 137 8.15 0.55 -14.22
C SER A 137 8.80 -0.58 -15.03
N THR A 138 8.73 -1.81 -14.50
CA THR A 138 9.36 -2.98 -15.12
C THR A 138 8.35 -4.07 -15.50
N GLY A 139 7.13 -4.01 -14.94
CA GLY A 139 6.09 -5.03 -15.12
C GLY A 139 6.32 -6.29 -14.29
N VAL A 140 7.35 -6.33 -13.43
CA VAL A 140 7.64 -7.51 -12.62
C VAL A 140 6.67 -7.60 -11.44
N MET A 141 6.18 -8.80 -11.18
CA MET A 141 5.39 -9.13 -9.99
C MET A 141 6.21 -10.02 -9.04
N SER A 142 6.41 -9.56 -7.83
CA SER A 142 7.12 -10.31 -6.78
C SER A 142 6.21 -11.39 -6.16
N PRO A 143 6.75 -12.55 -5.74
CA PRO A 143 5.96 -13.66 -5.22
C PRO A 143 5.44 -13.35 -3.81
N LEU A 144 4.30 -12.66 -3.74
CA LEU A 144 3.73 -12.13 -2.49
C LEU A 144 3.52 -13.22 -1.42
N ALA A 145 3.02 -14.39 -1.79
CA ALA A 145 2.76 -15.46 -0.83
C ALA A 145 4.05 -15.99 -0.17
N GLU A 146 5.12 -16.16 -0.96
CA GLU A 146 6.42 -16.61 -0.47
C GLU A 146 7.05 -15.55 0.46
N LEU A 147 6.96 -14.28 0.08
CA LEU A 147 7.46 -13.17 0.89
C LEU A 147 6.66 -13.02 2.18
N ALA A 148 5.32 -13.10 2.11
CA ALA A 148 4.45 -13.00 3.26
C ALA A 148 4.65 -14.16 4.27
N ALA A 149 5.00 -15.35 3.79
CA ALA A 149 5.29 -16.49 4.67
C ALA A 149 6.43 -16.21 5.66
N LEU A 150 7.34 -15.30 5.33
CA LEU A 150 8.40 -14.86 6.25
C LEU A 150 7.87 -14.16 7.50
N LYS A 151 6.65 -13.62 7.46
CA LYS A 151 6.03 -12.98 8.62
C LYS A 151 5.91 -13.92 9.82
N ALA A 152 5.66 -15.20 9.60
CA ALA A 152 5.63 -16.20 10.68
C ALA A 152 6.99 -16.35 11.40
N LYS A 153 8.11 -16.15 10.68
CA LYS A 153 9.46 -16.20 11.22
C LYS A 153 9.88 -14.87 11.87
N TYR A 154 9.33 -13.75 11.38
CA TYR A 154 9.67 -12.40 11.82
C TYR A 154 8.41 -11.62 12.26
N PRO A 155 7.70 -12.06 13.32
CA PRO A 155 6.41 -11.48 13.72
C PRO A 155 6.50 -10.00 14.11
N ASP A 156 7.63 -9.55 14.61
CA ASP A 156 7.85 -8.16 15.05
C ASP A 156 8.24 -7.20 13.91
N VAL A 157 8.56 -7.71 12.73
CA VAL A 157 8.85 -6.91 11.54
C VAL A 157 7.55 -6.54 10.84
N MET A 158 7.28 -5.26 10.63
CA MET A 158 6.10 -4.78 9.91
C MET A 158 6.27 -4.97 8.40
N PHE A 159 5.39 -5.74 7.77
CA PHE A 159 5.39 -5.97 6.34
C PHE A 159 4.45 -4.99 5.64
N ILE A 160 5.02 -4.02 4.94
CA ILE A 160 4.32 -2.89 4.31
C ILE A 160 4.38 -3.07 2.79
N ILE A 161 3.24 -3.32 2.17
CA ILE A 161 3.16 -3.76 0.78
C ILE A 161 2.45 -2.71 -0.08
N ASP A 162 3.17 -2.23 -1.09
CA ASP A 162 2.55 -1.49 -2.19
C ASP A 162 1.92 -2.47 -3.18
N SER A 163 0.63 -2.36 -3.36
CA SER A 163 -0.15 -3.10 -4.36
C SER A 163 -0.88 -2.17 -5.33
N VAL A 164 -0.34 -0.98 -5.56
CA VAL A 164 -0.95 0.07 -6.39
C VAL A 164 -1.37 -0.45 -7.76
N SER A 165 -0.56 -1.25 -8.41
CA SER A 165 -0.86 -1.79 -9.74
C SER A 165 -1.51 -3.18 -9.72
N SER A 166 -1.66 -3.81 -8.57
CA SER A 166 -2.16 -5.19 -8.44
C SER A 166 -3.44 -5.34 -7.63
N MET A 167 -3.68 -4.48 -6.62
CA MET A 167 -4.91 -4.54 -5.82
C MET A 167 -6.14 -4.35 -6.72
N SER A 168 -7.12 -5.20 -6.56
CA SER A 168 -8.32 -5.36 -7.39
C SER A 168 -8.10 -6.00 -8.79
N ALA A 169 -6.86 -6.12 -9.28
CA ALA A 169 -6.54 -6.83 -10.52
C ALA A 169 -6.23 -8.30 -10.27
N VAL A 170 -5.59 -8.60 -9.15
CA VAL A 170 -5.29 -9.96 -8.70
C VAL A 170 -5.76 -10.16 -7.26
N LYS A 171 -6.06 -11.41 -6.92
CA LYS A 171 -6.50 -11.78 -5.57
C LYS A 171 -5.35 -11.60 -4.57
N ILE A 172 -5.59 -10.81 -3.52
CA ILE A 172 -4.67 -10.60 -2.41
C ILE A 172 -5.45 -10.82 -1.11
N GLU A 173 -5.22 -11.93 -0.45
CA GLU A 173 -5.94 -12.32 0.78
C GLU A 173 -5.21 -11.74 2.00
N PHE A 174 -5.50 -10.49 2.34
CA PHE A 174 -4.76 -9.75 3.36
C PHE A 174 -4.64 -10.50 4.69
N ASP A 175 -5.75 -10.97 5.26
CA ASP A 175 -5.73 -11.64 6.56
C ASP A 175 -4.98 -12.97 6.50
N ALA A 176 -5.15 -13.75 5.42
CA ALA A 176 -4.46 -15.03 5.26
C ALA A 176 -2.94 -14.89 5.07
N LEU A 177 -2.51 -13.80 4.43
CA LEU A 177 -1.09 -13.49 4.24
C LEU A 177 -0.41 -13.00 5.53
N GLY A 178 -1.18 -12.50 6.50
CA GLY A 178 -0.66 -12.01 7.77
C GLY A 178 0.23 -10.77 7.67
N ILE A 179 0.17 -10.05 6.54
CA ILE A 179 0.91 -8.81 6.31
C ILE A 179 0.32 -7.64 7.11
N ASP A 180 1.07 -6.57 7.29
CA ASP A 180 0.69 -5.51 8.22
C ASP A 180 0.05 -4.30 7.56
N VAL A 181 0.47 -3.95 6.34
CA VAL A 181 -0.13 -2.88 5.55
C VAL A 181 -0.21 -3.29 4.10
N LEU A 182 -1.36 -3.07 3.50
CA LEU A 182 -1.59 -3.21 2.07
C LEU A 182 -2.24 -1.92 1.56
N LEU A 183 -1.70 -1.33 0.50
CA LEU A 183 -2.18 -0.05 -0.03
C LEU A 183 -2.23 0.00 -1.56
N ALA A 184 -3.16 0.80 -2.10
CA ALA A 184 -3.28 1.06 -3.54
C ALA A 184 -3.90 2.42 -3.84
N GLY A 185 -3.48 3.03 -4.95
CA GLY A 185 -4.10 4.24 -5.48
C GLY A 185 -5.31 3.96 -6.36
N SER A 186 -6.29 4.88 -6.37
CA SER A 186 -7.55 4.74 -7.10
C SER A 186 -7.41 4.70 -8.63
N GLN A 187 -6.35 5.31 -9.19
CA GLN A 187 -6.18 5.53 -10.63
C GLN A 187 -5.57 4.35 -11.41
N LYS A 188 -5.35 3.23 -10.77
CA LYS A 188 -4.80 2.01 -11.36
C LYS A 188 -5.91 0.97 -11.56
N ALA A 189 -5.75 -0.23 -11.03
CA ALA A 189 -6.70 -1.33 -11.21
C ALA A 189 -8.12 -1.06 -10.65
N PHE A 190 -8.29 -0.13 -9.72
CA PHE A 190 -9.61 0.33 -9.30
C PHE A 190 -10.38 1.09 -10.39
N ALA A 191 -9.70 1.53 -11.45
CA ALA A 191 -10.28 2.27 -12.57
C ALA A 191 -11.14 3.49 -12.17
N LEU A 192 -10.65 4.23 -11.17
CA LEU A 192 -11.25 5.47 -10.68
C LEU A 192 -10.31 6.65 -11.02
N PRO A 193 -10.81 7.90 -10.99
CA PRO A 193 -9.93 9.07 -11.07
C PRO A 193 -8.87 9.06 -9.96
N PRO A 194 -7.67 9.65 -10.18
CA PRO A 194 -6.68 9.82 -9.13
C PRO A 194 -7.20 10.72 -8.01
N GLY A 195 -6.71 10.51 -6.78
CA GLY A 195 -7.03 11.36 -5.64
C GLY A 195 -7.35 10.60 -4.35
N LEU A 196 -7.54 9.28 -4.43
CA LEU A 196 -7.76 8.43 -3.26
C LEU A 196 -6.72 7.32 -3.18
N THR A 197 -6.38 6.97 -1.95
CA THR A 197 -5.64 5.74 -1.61
C THR A 197 -6.51 4.86 -0.74
N VAL A 198 -6.64 3.60 -1.14
CA VAL A 198 -7.29 2.55 -0.37
C VAL A 198 -6.21 1.77 0.37
N PHE A 199 -6.37 1.55 1.67
CA PHE A 199 -5.42 0.76 2.44
C PHE A 199 -6.07 0.07 3.63
N THR A 200 -5.44 -1.00 4.10
CA THR A 200 -5.82 -1.70 5.33
C THR A 200 -4.58 -2.00 6.16
N CYS A 201 -4.77 -2.10 7.47
CA CYS A 201 -3.70 -2.32 8.43
C CYS A 201 -4.06 -3.45 9.39
N SER A 202 -3.06 -4.25 9.78
CA SER A 202 -3.21 -5.23 10.86
C SER A 202 -3.39 -4.54 12.22
N ALA A 203 -3.99 -5.25 13.18
CA ALA A 203 -4.07 -4.76 14.55
C ALA A 203 -2.67 -4.49 15.16
N ALA A 204 -1.67 -5.30 14.79
CA ALA A 204 -0.28 -5.11 15.20
C ALA A 204 0.31 -3.81 14.65
N ALA A 205 0.04 -3.47 13.36
CA ALA A 205 0.47 -2.21 12.77
C ALA A 205 -0.16 -1.01 13.49
N LEU A 206 -1.45 -1.06 13.77
CA LEU A 206 -2.14 0.02 14.51
C LEU A 206 -1.59 0.19 15.93
N ALA A 207 -1.33 -0.92 16.64
CA ALA A 207 -0.73 -0.87 17.97
C ALA A 207 0.69 -0.27 17.93
N LYS A 208 1.51 -0.65 16.93
CA LYS A 208 2.85 -0.09 16.76
C LYS A 208 2.80 1.39 16.41
N ALA A 209 1.91 1.81 15.51
CA ALA A 209 1.70 3.21 15.14
C ALA A 209 1.35 4.07 16.34
N ALA A 210 0.52 3.59 17.27
CA ALA A 210 0.15 4.33 18.47
C ALA A 210 1.35 4.67 19.38
N THR A 211 2.48 3.98 19.25
CA THR A 211 3.70 4.24 20.03
C THR A 211 4.72 5.12 19.29
N ALA A 212 4.49 5.45 18.01
CA ALA A 212 5.37 6.30 17.24
C ALA A 212 5.32 7.76 17.73
N LYS A 213 6.50 8.37 17.93
CA LYS A 213 6.60 9.74 18.50
C LYS A 213 6.64 10.83 17.44
N ASP A 214 7.19 10.52 16.26
CA ASP A 214 7.47 11.51 15.20
C ASP A 214 6.80 11.10 13.88
N ARG A 215 5.48 10.99 13.90
CA ARG A 215 4.65 10.56 12.77
C ARG A 215 3.99 11.69 12.02
N GLY A 216 4.19 12.93 12.45
CA GLY A 216 3.56 14.11 11.87
C GLY A 216 2.10 14.26 12.27
N TYR A 217 1.36 15.10 11.55
CA TYR A 217 -0.04 15.40 11.81
C TYR A 217 -0.98 14.75 10.80
N TYR A 218 -0.65 14.83 9.51
CA TYR A 218 -1.56 14.45 8.43
C TYR A 218 -1.80 12.93 8.33
N PHE A 219 -0.77 12.15 8.64
CA PHE A 219 -0.81 10.68 8.59
C PHE A 219 -0.65 10.03 9.98
N ASP A 220 -1.04 10.77 11.02
CA ASP A 220 -1.08 10.23 12.38
C ASP A 220 -2.26 9.25 12.56
#